data_ab9cd6ca809cd272a520085a289d5855
#
_entry.id   ab9cd6ca809cd272a520085a289d5855
#
_cell.length_a   1.000
_cell.length_b   1.000
_cell.length_c   1.000
_cell.angle_alpha   90.00
_cell.angle_beta   90.00
_cell.angle_gamma   90.00
#
_symmetry.space_group_name_H-M   'P 1'
#
loop_
_entity.id
_entity.type
_entity.pdbx_description
1 polymer ?
#
loop_
_entity_poly.entity_id
_entity_poly.type
_entity_poly.pdbx_seq_one_letter_code
_entity_poly.pdbx_strand_id
1 'polypeptide(L)'
;MGYGDLLFINQPNQGNKGASAADRAAAAAAPRGTTTYPGFTDYGQAPSVTFPAGGGPPAYTPGDYEVPGFAEANNAVTRSAPPPPSLVSVETVYEAGFSVTYNIYSDGSRSERSRVRERTAGDAVRDMFRNLGMGDAFAESLKGIIDGFYTTNVKPTDAEILSAVYSSEPYKQRFKANEVIRKRLADGQGRPGDRMLTPAEYIDAENTYRTILADRDMPVGFYDSPDDFTNLIGNSISASEFKSRVDTAYDALNFADESVVTALRDFYNMNTSDMAAYLLDPARALPVLEGRQAAAAGAYDMNSRTELQRMYGTASIAGMGRRQGLMPGEDLAGEIYGAGPTKQQTETAFSQAAEDAPDVERLGKLYGEPMDFKDIVREDLNLAGGAASGRKRRKFASKERAKFSKQSAVGASSLRKRTDV
;
A
#
# COMPACT_ATOMS: atom_id res chain seq x y z
N MET A 1 34.94 -16.70 -35.74
CA MET A 1 35.22 -18.06 -35.26
C MET A 1 34.77 -18.06 -33.80
N GLY A 2 33.75 -18.75 -33.33
CA GLY A 2 32.91 -19.78 -33.80
C GLY A 2 31.63 -19.81 -32.94
N TYR A 3 30.61 -20.25 -33.56
CA TYR A 3 29.25 -20.43 -33.05
C TYR A 3 29.18 -21.54 -31.99
N GLY A 4 28.35 -21.34 -30.96
CA GLY A 4 27.95 -22.34 -29.99
C GLY A 4 26.44 -22.30 -29.79
N ASP A 5 25.77 -23.35 -30.26
CA ASP A 5 24.34 -23.55 -30.35
C ASP A 5 23.61 -23.49 -28.97
N LEU A 6 22.50 -22.79 -28.92
CA LEU A 6 21.51 -22.84 -27.85
C LEU A 6 20.44 -23.88 -28.18
N LEU A 7 20.44 -24.95 -27.42
CA LEU A 7 19.42 -25.99 -27.40
C LEU A 7 18.09 -25.45 -26.85
N PHE A 8 17.07 -25.38 -27.70
CA PHE A 8 15.68 -25.24 -27.32
C PHE A 8 15.19 -26.55 -26.70
N ILE A 9 14.93 -26.56 -25.40
CA ILE A 9 14.21 -27.65 -24.75
C ILE A 9 12.71 -27.36 -24.87
N ASN A 10 12.07 -28.12 -25.75
CA ASN A 10 10.64 -28.19 -25.98
C ASN A 10 9.98 -28.92 -24.79
N GLN A 11 9.18 -28.28 -23.98
CA GLN A 11 8.35 -28.92 -22.94
C GLN A 11 7.01 -29.34 -23.57
N PRO A 12 6.55 -30.58 -23.38
CA PRO A 12 5.29 -31.03 -23.96
C PRO A 12 4.09 -30.47 -23.16
N ASN A 13 3.14 -29.96 -23.92
CA ASN A 13 1.79 -29.55 -23.55
C ASN A 13 1.06 -30.65 -22.74
N GLN A 14 0.85 -30.43 -21.45
CA GLN A 14 0.01 -31.31 -20.61
C GLN A 14 -1.45 -31.02 -20.93
N GLY A 15 -2.04 -31.91 -21.68
CA GLY A 15 -3.45 -31.87 -22.06
C GLY A 15 -4.39 -31.83 -20.84
N ASN A 16 -5.34 -30.98 -20.97
CA ASN A 16 -6.51 -30.82 -20.10
C ASN A 16 -7.29 -32.15 -20.00
N LYS A 17 -7.09 -32.92 -18.91
CA LYS A 17 -7.89 -34.12 -18.60
C LYS A 17 -9.25 -33.66 -18.12
N GLY A 18 -10.25 -33.83 -18.96
CA GLY A 18 -11.65 -33.62 -18.61
C GLY A 18 -12.06 -34.46 -17.39
N ALA A 19 -12.79 -33.85 -16.49
CA ALA A 19 -13.37 -34.47 -15.32
C ALA A 19 -14.13 -35.76 -15.67
N SER A 20 -13.93 -36.82 -14.90
CA SER A 20 -14.53 -38.13 -15.11
C SER A 20 -16.04 -38.11 -14.89
N ALA A 21 -16.76 -39.10 -15.46
CA ALA A 21 -18.19 -39.25 -15.28
C ALA A 21 -18.59 -39.39 -13.79
N ALA A 22 -17.67 -39.84 -12.91
CA ALA A 22 -17.89 -39.95 -11.47
C ALA A 22 -17.94 -38.59 -10.78
N ASP A 23 -17.15 -37.59 -11.25
CA ASP A 23 -17.16 -36.24 -10.65
C ASP A 23 -18.44 -35.47 -11.02
N ARG A 24 -19.10 -35.82 -12.14
CA ARG A 24 -20.40 -35.24 -12.52
C ARG A 24 -21.56 -35.84 -11.72
N ALA A 25 -21.47 -37.09 -11.28
CA ALA A 25 -22.49 -37.72 -10.45
C ALA A 25 -22.48 -37.20 -9.00
N ALA A 26 -21.30 -36.85 -8.46
CA ALA A 26 -21.19 -36.27 -7.12
C ALA A 26 -21.75 -34.86 -7.01
N ALA A 27 -21.74 -34.07 -8.07
CA ALA A 27 -22.30 -32.71 -8.11
C ALA A 27 -23.84 -32.69 -8.13
N ALA A 28 -24.49 -33.79 -8.48
CA ALA A 28 -25.97 -33.89 -8.54
C ALA A 28 -26.64 -34.28 -7.21
N ALA A 29 -25.86 -34.69 -6.18
CA ALA A 29 -26.35 -35.21 -4.90
C ALA A 29 -26.18 -34.26 -3.70
N ALA A 30 -25.82 -32.98 -3.92
CA ALA A 30 -25.76 -32.02 -2.83
C ALA A 30 -27.17 -31.50 -2.48
N PRO A 31 -27.60 -31.54 -1.21
CA PRO A 31 -28.90 -31.01 -0.81
C PRO A 31 -28.89 -29.47 -1.02
N ARG A 32 -29.93 -28.98 -1.69
CA ARG A 32 -30.18 -27.55 -1.84
C ARG A 32 -30.42 -26.96 -0.45
N GLY A 33 -29.45 -26.27 0.09
CA GLY A 33 -29.58 -25.49 1.29
C GLY A 33 -30.57 -24.36 1.06
N THR A 34 -31.65 -24.36 1.81
CA THR A 34 -32.59 -23.25 1.92
C THR A 34 -31.87 -22.09 2.61
N THR A 35 -31.53 -21.06 1.89
CA THR A 35 -31.03 -19.79 2.46
C THR A 35 -32.23 -19.07 3.07
N THR A 36 -32.34 -19.11 4.39
CA THR A 36 -33.30 -18.30 5.14
C THR A 36 -32.78 -16.87 5.20
N TYR A 37 -33.43 -15.96 4.53
CA TYR A 37 -33.23 -14.52 4.73
C TYR A 37 -34.03 -14.08 5.96
N PRO A 38 -33.43 -13.47 6.97
CA PRO A 38 -34.18 -12.86 8.06
C PRO A 38 -34.70 -11.47 7.63
N GLY A 39 -35.98 -11.28 7.64
CA GLY A 39 -36.60 -9.96 7.55
C GLY A 39 -37.69 -9.75 6.55
N PHE A 40 -38.68 -10.66 6.45
CA PHE A 40 -39.99 -10.32 5.89
C PHE A 40 -41.05 -10.68 6.91
N THR A 41 -41.65 -9.68 7.50
CA THR A 41 -42.82 -9.78 8.36
C THR A 41 -44.03 -10.15 7.53
N ASP A 42 -44.69 -11.18 8.03
CA ASP A 42 -45.94 -11.78 7.74
C ASP A 42 -46.98 -10.78 7.19
N TYR A 43 -47.32 -10.90 5.91
CA TYR A 43 -48.57 -10.38 5.36
C TYR A 43 -49.54 -11.55 5.26
N GLY A 44 -50.62 -11.45 6.00
CA GLY A 44 -51.66 -12.43 6.25
C GLY A 44 -52.06 -13.26 5.02
N GLN A 45 -52.17 -14.55 5.28
CA GLN A 45 -52.73 -15.54 4.36
C GLN A 45 -54.12 -15.08 3.85
N ALA A 46 -54.26 -14.99 2.53
CA ALA A 46 -55.56 -14.93 1.92
C ALA A 46 -56.33 -16.22 2.27
N PRO A 47 -57.60 -16.14 2.64
CA PRO A 47 -58.37 -17.31 2.97
C PRO A 47 -58.44 -18.25 1.76
N SER A 48 -58.01 -19.49 1.95
CA SER A 48 -58.17 -20.57 0.98
C SER A 48 -59.63 -20.95 0.91
N VAL A 49 -60.27 -20.63 -0.20
CA VAL A 49 -61.64 -21.11 -0.49
C VAL A 49 -61.52 -22.54 -1.00
N THR A 50 -61.85 -23.48 -0.15
CA THR A 50 -61.96 -24.90 -0.50
C THR A 50 -63.27 -25.14 -1.22
N PHE A 51 -63.24 -25.40 -2.51
CA PHE A 51 -64.41 -25.91 -3.25
C PHE A 51 -64.51 -27.39 -2.97
N PRO A 52 -65.74 -27.88 -2.59
CA PRO A 52 -65.94 -29.32 -2.45
C PRO A 52 -65.91 -29.98 -3.85
N ALA A 53 -65.13 -31.07 -3.93
CA ALA A 53 -65.03 -31.88 -5.12
C ALA A 53 -66.44 -32.55 -5.42
N GLY A 54 -66.98 -32.28 -6.56
CA GLY A 54 -68.17 -33.01 -7.05
C GLY A 54 -69.41 -32.18 -7.14
N GLY A 55 -69.49 -31.30 -8.11
CA GLY A 55 -70.71 -30.64 -8.52
C GLY A 55 -70.44 -29.73 -9.70
N GLY A 56 -70.51 -30.24 -10.90
CA GLY A 56 -70.57 -29.40 -12.11
C GLY A 56 -71.74 -28.47 -12.03
N PRO A 57 -71.67 -27.26 -12.64
CA PRO A 57 -72.85 -26.39 -12.69
C PRO A 57 -73.98 -27.10 -13.37
N PRO A 58 -75.22 -26.96 -12.85
CA PRO A 58 -76.37 -27.58 -13.48
C PRO A 58 -76.49 -27.13 -14.91
N ALA A 59 -76.68 -28.09 -15.82
CA ALA A 59 -76.99 -27.83 -17.22
C ALA A 59 -78.23 -26.97 -17.29
N TYR A 60 -78.10 -25.73 -17.73
CA TYR A 60 -79.24 -24.88 -18.03
C TYR A 60 -79.82 -25.38 -19.31
N THR A 61 -80.99 -26.02 -19.23
CA THR A 61 -81.87 -26.28 -20.36
C THR A 61 -82.60 -24.97 -20.67
N PRO A 62 -82.53 -24.44 -21.91
CA PRO A 62 -83.35 -23.29 -22.32
C PRO A 62 -84.73 -23.78 -22.57
N GLY A 63 -85.59 -23.53 -21.67
CA GLY A 63 -87.04 -23.87 -21.83
C GLY A 63 -87.77 -23.44 -20.61
N ASP A 64 -88.75 -22.60 -20.81
CA ASP A 64 -89.84 -22.25 -19.89
C ASP A 64 -89.57 -21.16 -18.83
N TYR A 65 -89.28 -19.94 -19.35
CA TYR A 65 -89.77 -18.73 -18.69
C TYR A 65 -90.36 -17.78 -19.76
N GLU A 66 -91.64 -17.95 -20.06
CA GLU A 66 -92.41 -16.91 -20.74
C GLU A 66 -92.61 -15.77 -19.73
N VAL A 67 -91.95 -14.65 -19.94
CA VAL A 67 -92.24 -13.38 -19.28
C VAL A 67 -93.20 -12.65 -20.21
N PRO A 68 -94.51 -12.47 -19.85
CA PRO A 68 -95.44 -11.72 -20.67
C PRO A 68 -95.09 -10.23 -20.55
N GLY A 69 -94.75 -9.58 -21.65
CA GLY A 69 -94.85 -8.14 -21.76
C GLY A 69 -93.63 -7.33 -22.20
N PHE A 70 -92.66 -7.90 -22.95
CA PHE A 70 -91.63 -7.08 -23.62
C PHE A 70 -91.48 -7.49 -25.10
N ALA A 71 -92.56 -7.30 -25.84
CA ALA A 71 -92.47 -7.34 -27.29
C ALA A 71 -92.47 -5.90 -27.80
N GLU A 72 -91.44 -5.18 -27.61
CA GLU A 72 -91.10 -3.96 -28.38
C GLU A 72 -89.77 -3.36 -27.85
N ALA A 73 -88.60 -3.90 -28.24
CA ALA A 73 -87.38 -3.19 -28.33
C ALA A 73 -86.26 -4.04 -29.00
N ASN A 74 -86.57 -4.82 -30.02
CA ASN A 74 -85.57 -5.53 -30.79
C ASN A 74 -85.11 -4.77 -32.05
N ASN A 75 -84.94 -3.45 -31.93
CA ASN A 75 -84.09 -2.68 -32.82
C ASN A 75 -82.91 -2.12 -32.06
N ALA A 76 -82.32 -2.92 -31.21
CA ALA A 76 -80.96 -2.67 -30.79
C ALA A 76 -80.06 -2.88 -32.02
N VAL A 77 -79.70 -1.76 -32.63
CA VAL A 77 -78.55 -1.66 -33.55
C VAL A 77 -77.42 -2.42 -32.87
N THR A 78 -77.14 -3.65 -33.33
CA THR A 78 -75.89 -4.34 -33.03
C THR A 78 -74.82 -3.47 -33.63
N ARG A 79 -74.33 -2.47 -32.81
CA ARG A 79 -73.04 -1.84 -33.07
C ARG A 79 -72.05 -2.97 -32.94
N SER A 80 -71.66 -3.56 -34.09
CA SER A 80 -70.50 -4.43 -34.15
C SER A 80 -69.39 -3.70 -33.46
N ALA A 81 -68.83 -4.29 -32.40
CA ALA A 81 -67.68 -3.73 -31.75
C ALA A 81 -66.62 -3.40 -32.83
N PRO A 82 -66.00 -2.22 -32.80
CA PRO A 82 -64.98 -1.87 -33.80
C PRO A 82 -63.99 -3.02 -33.85
N PRO A 83 -63.49 -3.41 -35.03
CA PRO A 83 -62.54 -4.47 -35.15
C PRO A 83 -61.32 -4.13 -34.24
N PRO A 84 -60.70 -5.12 -33.56
CA PRO A 84 -59.58 -4.88 -32.71
C PRO A 84 -58.48 -4.19 -33.54
N PRO A 85 -57.77 -3.21 -32.94
CA PRO A 85 -56.72 -2.47 -33.64
C PRO A 85 -55.64 -3.43 -34.18
N SER A 86 -55.36 -3.27 -35.47
CA SER A 86 -54.32 -4.09 -36.13
C SER A 86 -52.92 -3.51 -35.92
N LEU A 87 -51.91 -4.38 -35.81
CA LEU A 87 -50.51 -3.96 -35.72
C LEU A 87 -50.10 -3.27 -37.02
N VAL A 88 -49.61 -2.03 -36.92
CA VAL A 88 -49.17 -1.22 -38.06
C VAL A 88 -47.67 -1.22 -38.20
N SER A 89 -46.97 -1.07 -37.10
CA SER A 89 -45.49 -1.01 -37.10
C SER A 89 -44.90 -1.42 -35.74
N VAL A 90 -43.60 -1.61 -35.73
CA VAL A 90 -42.82 -1.85 -34.52
C VAL A 90 -41.78 -0.75 -34.47
N GLU A 91 -41.70 -0.05 -33.33
CA GLU A 91 -40.76 1.03 -33.10
C GLU A 91 -39.86 0.68 -31.89
N THR A 92 -38.57 0.94 -32.00
CA THR A 92 -37.64 0.80 -30.86
C THR A 92 -37.18 2.17 -30.45
N VAL A 93 -37.38 2.51 -29.18
CA VAL A 93 -37.04 3.79 -28.58
C VAL A 93 -36.07 3.55 -27.42
N TYR A 94 -35.12 4.45 -27.23
CA TYR A 94 -34.26 4.43 -26.05
C TYR A 94 -34.97 5.16 -24.91
N GLU A 95 -35.12 4.48 -23.76
CA GLU A 95 -35.75 5.03 -22.55
C GLU A 95 -34.90 4.68 -21.32
N ALA A 96 -34.26 5.69 -20.74
CA ALA A 96 -33.52 5.59 -19.44
C ALA A 96 -32.62 4.33 -19.31
N GLY A 97 -31.80 4.05 -20.31
CA GLY A 97 -30.87 2.92 -20.30
C GLY A 97 -31.41 1.61 -20.86
N PHE A 98 -32.63 1.64 -21.40
CA PHE A 98 -33.28 0.47 -22.02
C PHE A 98 -33.62 0.75 -23.50
N SER A 99 -33.40 -0.24 -24.34
CA SER A 99 -34.02 -0.31 -25.67
C SER A 99 -35.41 -0.93 -25.51
N VAL A 100 -36.46 -0.09 -25.64
CA VAL A 100 -37.84 -0.50 -25.50
C VAL A 100 -38.48 -0.59 -26.88
N THR A 101 -38.99 -1.75 -27.23
CA THR A 101 -39.66 -2.00 -28.50
C THR A 101 -41.17 -1.97 -28.27
N TYR A 102 -41.84 -1.12 -29.01
CA TYR A 102 -43.29 -0.96 -28.98
C TYR A 102 -43.95 -1.50 -30.23
N ASN A 103 -45.07 -2.14 -30.06
CA ASN A 103 -46.01 -2.39 -31.13
C ASN A 103 -46.90 -1.15 -31.28
N ILE A 104 -47.04 -0.63 -32.50
CA ILE A 104 -47.91 0.51 -32.84
C ILE A 104 -49.11 -0.05 -33.57
N TYR A 105 -50.29 0.29 -33.07
CA TYR A 105 -51.56 -0.18 -33.63
C TYR A 105 -52.28 0.88 -34.46
N SER A 106 -53.24 0.44 -35.27
CA SER A 106 -54.01 1.28 -36.21
C SER A 106 -54.86 2.38 -35.55
N ASP A 107 -55.14 2.27 -34.27
CA ASP A 107 -55.83 3.27 -33.46
C ASP A 107 -54.84 4.30 -32.79
N GLY A 108 -53.56 4.21 -33.10
CA GLY A 108 -52.49 5.05 -32.49
C GLY A 108 -52.06 4.59 -31.09
N SER A 109 -52.65 3.51 -30.57
CA SER A 109 -52.19 2.95 -29.30
C SER A 109 -50.86 2.22 -29.48
N ARG A 110 -50.09 2.13 -28.39
CA ARG A 110 -48.85 1.38 -28.37
C ARG A 110 -48.78 0.46 -27.16
N SER A 111 -48.21 -0.73 -27.34
CA SER A 111 -47.95 -1.67 -26.27
C SER A 111 -46.46 -2.03 -26.25
N GLU A 112 -45.90 -2.12 -25.06
CA GLU A 112 -44.54 -2.58 -24.91
C GLU A 112 -44.42 -4.06 -25.30
N ARG A 113 -43.53 -4.33 -26.28
CA ARG A 113 -43.25 -5.69 -26.77
C ARG A 113 -42.06 -6.30 -26.05
N SER A 114 -41.03 -5.51 -25.86
CA SER A 114 -39.83 -5.94 -25.15
C SER A 114 -39.11 -4.74 -24.57
N ARG A 115 -38.45 -4.95 -23.42
CA ARG A 115 -37.55 -3.99 -22.74
C ARG A 115 -36.24 -4.69 -22.47
N VAL A 116 -35.19 -4.27 -23.15
CA VAL A 116 -33.85 -4.85 -23.00
C VAL A 116 -32.93 -3.78 -22.44
N ARG A 117 -32.28 -4.08 -21.31
CA ARG A 117 -31.25 -3.20 -20.80
C ARG A 117 -30.06 -3.22 -21.77
N GLU A 118 -29.70 -2.08 -22.31
CA GLU A 118 -28.47 -1.98 -23.09
C GLU A 118 -27.26 -2.08 -22.16
N ARG A 119 -26.25 -2.85 -22.58
CA ARG A 119 -24.94 -2.77 -21.98
C ARG A 119 -24.35 -1.40 -22.34
N THR A 120 -24.19 -0.58 -21.34
CA THR A 120 -23.84 0.83 -21.52
C THR A 120 -22.32 1.02 -21.55
N ALA A 121 -21.85 2.11 -22.14
CA ALA A 121 -20.47 2.52 -22.03
C ALA A 121 -20.02 2.65 -20.55
N GLY A 122 -20.93 3.05 -19.67
CA GLY A 122 -20.69 3.06 -18.23
C GLY A 122 -20.40 1.70 -17.63
N ASP A 123 -21.11 0.65 -18.08
CA ASP A 123 -20.79 -0.73 -17.67
C ASP A 123 -19.41 -1.14 -18.18
N ALA A 124 -19.07 -0.79 -19.42
CA ALA A 124 -17.76 -1.06 -20.01
C ALA A 124 -16.63 -0.33 -19.25
N VAL A 125 -16.85 0.92 -18.86
CA VAL A 125 -15.87 1.71 -18.05
C VAL A 125 -15.70 1.07 -16.68
N ARG A 126 -16.77 0.65 -16.01
CA ARG A 126 -16.67 -0.05 -14.71
C ARG A 126 -15.92 -1.37 -14.83
N ASP A 127 -16.23 -2.17 -15.86
CA ASP A 127 -15.53 -3.43 -16.12
C ASP A 127 -14.05 -3.18 -16.43
N MET A 128 -13.71 -2.13 -17.18
CA MET A 128 -12.33 -1.73 -17.43
C MET A 128 -11.57 -1.48 -16.12
N PHE A 129 -12.13 -0.70 -15.20
CA PHE A 129 -11.47 -0.42 -13.93
C PHE A 129 -11.37 -1.65 -13.02
N ARG A 130 -12.36 -2.55 -13.03
CA ARG A 130 -12.29 -3.84 -12.34
C ARG A 130 -11.17 -4.72 -12.91
N ASN A 131 -11.07 -4.80 -14.24
CA ASN A 131 -10.02 -5.57 -14.91
C ASN A 131 -8.61 -4.99 -14.67
N LEU A 132 -8.51 -3.69 -14.39
CA LEU A 132 -7.27 -3.06 -13.95
C LEU A 132 -6.96 -3.30 -12.46
N GLY A 133 -7.76 -4.11 -11.75
CA GLY A 133 -7.52 -4.46 -10.35
C GLY A 133 -7.87 -3.37 -9.34
N MET A 134 -8.65 -2.35 -9.73
CA MET A 134 -8.99 -1.23 -8.84
C MET A 134 -10.07 -1.55 -7.80
N GLY A 135 -10.62 -2.77 -7.85
CA GLY A 135 -11.63 -3.24 -6.90
C GLY A 135 -13.03 -2.64 -7.11
N ASP A 136 -14.03 -3.28 -6.47
CA ASP A 136 -15.42 -2.89 -6.60
C ASP A 136 -15.74 -1.54 -5.96
N ALA A 137 -15.04 -1.17 -4.88
CA ALA A 137 -15.27 0.10 -4.18
C ALA A 137 -15.02 1.32 -5.08
N PHE A 138 -13.98 1.30 -5.91
CA PHE A 138 -13.72 2.36 -6.87
C PHE A 138 -14.77 2.38 -7.98
N ALA A 139 -15.12 1.21 -8.54
CA ALA A 139 -16.17 1.10 -9.55
C ALA A 139 -17.53 1.61 -9.03
N GLU A 140 -17.86 1.35 -7.76
CA GLU A 140 -19.06 1.87 -7.11
C GLU A 140 -19.00 3.40 -6.89
N SER A 141 -17.84 3.97 -6.60
CA SER A 141 -17.70 5.43 -6.46
C SER A 141 -18.02 6.19 -7.76
N LEU A 142 -17.88 5.55 -8.91
CA LEU A 142 -18.24 6.11 -10.23
C LEU A 142 -19.70 5.87 -10.61
N LYS A 143 -20.42 5.00 -9.90
CA LYS A 143 -21.79 4.59 -10.25
C LYS A 143 -22.74 5.78 -10.33
N GLY A 144 -22.74 6.65 -9.33
CA GLY A 144 -23.65 7.81 -9.32
C GLY A 144 -23.44 8.74 -10.52
N ILE A 145 -22.20 8.88 -10.97
CA ILE A 145 -21.84 9.70 -12.14
C ILE A 145 -22.34 9.03 -13.41
N ILE A 146 -22.10 7.73 -13.55
CA ILE A 146 -22.47 6.95 -14.72
C ILE A 146 -24.00 6.82 -14.80
N ASP A 147 -24.66 6.50 -13.71
CA ASP A 147 -26.12 6.33 -13.66
C ASP A 147 -26.85 7.64 -13.98
N GLY A 148 -26.28 8.79 -13.65
CA GLY A 148 -26.81 10.11 -14.00
C GLY A 148 -27.05 10.29 -15.50
N PHE A 149 -26.24 9.70 -16.35
CA PHE A 149 -26.41 9.76 -17.81
C PHE A 149 -27.60 8.95 -18.31
N TYR A 150 -28.08 7.96 -17.58
CA TYR A 150 -29.16 7.07 -17.97
C TYR A 150 -30.52 7.46 -17.39
N THR A 151 -30.61 8.61 -16.77
CA THR A 151 -31.89 9.18 -16.30
C THR A 151 -32.64 9.91 -17.41
N THR A 152 -31.98 10.19 -18.53
CA THR A 152 -32.57 10.88 -19.67
C THR A 152 -32.92 9.92 -20.80
N ASN A 153 -33.85 10.33 -21.69
CA ASN A 153 -34.23 9.57 -22.89
C ASN A 153 -33.26 9.80 -24.08
N VAL A 154 -32.11 10.43 -23.79
CA VAL A 154 -31.04 10.65 -24.79
C VAL A 154 -29.92 9.68 -24.48
N LYS A 155 -29.53 8.87 -25.45
CA LYS A 155 -28.40 7.94 -25.31
C LYS A 155 -27.10 8.73 -25.23
N PRO A 156 -26.34 8.63 -24.10
CA PRO A 156 -25.07 9.33 -23.99
C PRO A 156 -24.03 8.72 -24.93
N THR A 157 -23.11 9.54 -25.40
CA THR A 157 -21.93 9.06 -26.13
C THR A 157 -20.87 8.54 -25.16
N ASP A 158 -20.02 7.61 -25.65
CA ASP A 158 -18.90 7.08 -24.88
C ASP A 158 -17.93 8.20 -24.45
N ALA A 159 -17.73 9.21 -25.31
CA ALA A 159 -16.88 10.35 -25.03
C ALA A 159 -17.41 11.22 -23.87
N GLU A 160 -18.72 11.44 -23.79
CA GLU A 160 -19.35 12.18 -22.69
C GLU A 160 -19.18 11.44 -21.36
N ILE A 161 -19.42 10.13 -21.34
CA ILE A 161 -19.24 9.31 -20.13
C ILE A 161 -17.79 9.31 -19.67
N LEU A 162 -16.83 9.07 -20.58
CA LEU A 162 -15.40 9.08 -20.25
C LEU A 162 -14.94 10.45 -19.75
N SER A 163 -15.41 11.54 -20.39
CA SER A 163 -15.10 12.90 -19.96
C SER A 163 -15.60 13.18 -18.54
N ALA A 164 -16.83 12.75 -18.23
CA ALA A 164 -17.39 12.93 -16.88
C ALA A 164 -16.65 12.09 -15.84
N VAL A 165 -16.29 10.83 -16.16
CA VAL A 165 -15.50 9.97 -15.28
C VAL A 165 -14.12 10.57 -15.00
N TYR A 166 -13.41 11.03 -16.01
CA TYR A 166 -12.08 11.64 -15.86
C TYR A 166 -12.12 12.99 -15.12
N SER A 167 -13.25 13.70 -15.19
CA SER A 167 -13.46 14.96 -14.48
C SER A 167 -13.94 14.75 -13.04
N SER A 168 -14.30 13.54 -12.67
CA SER A 168 -14.86 13.21 -11.37
C SER A 168 -13.84 13.26 -10.24
N GLU A 169 -14.29 13.62 -9.05
CA GLU A 169 -13.43 13.68 -7.86
C GLU A 169 -12.83 12.32 -7.50
N PRO A 170 -13.57 11.19 -7.50
CA PRO A 170 -12.99 9.88 -7.24
C PRO A 170 -11.84 9.54 -8.20
N TYR A 171 -12.00 9.87 -9.50
CA TYR A 171 -10.94 9.64 -10.48
C TYR A 171 -9.71 10.50 -10.21
N LYS A 172 -9.89 11.80 -9.96
CA LYS A 172 -8.78 12.73 -9.65
C LYS A 172 -8.03 12.32 -8.38
N GLN A 173 -8.76 11.88 -7.37
CA GLN A 173 -8.16 11.40 -6.12
C GLN A 173 -7.35 10.12 -6.32
N ARG A 174 -7.82 9.19 -7.18
CA ARG A 174 -7.07 7.96 -7.47
C ARG A 174 -5.84 8.20 -8.32
N PHE A 175 -5.91 9.14 -9.26
CA PHE A 175 -4.85 9.45 -10.23
C PHE A 175 -4.23 10.84 -9.96
N LYS A 176 -3.94 11.14 -8.70
CA LYS A 176 -3.43 12.45 -8.23
C LYS A 176 -2.22 12.95 -9.00
N ALA A 177 -1.30 12.05 -9.39
CA ALA A 177 -0.11 12.43 -10.14
C ALA A 177 -0.44 13.04 -11.51
N ASN A 178 -1.50 12.55 -12.18
CA ASN A 178 -1.97 13.15 -13.42
C ASN A 178 -2.45 14.60 -13.22
N GLU A 179 -3.10 14.89 -12.07
CA GLU A 179 -3.50 16.27 -11.76
C GLU A 179 -2.30 17.17 -11.51
N VAL A 180 -1.24 16.66 -10.88
CA VAL A 180 0.03 17.40 -10.70
C VAL A 180 0.67 17.70 -12.06
N ILE A 181 0.74 16.69 -12.95
CA ILE A 181 1.29 16.86 -14.31
C ILE A 181 0.42 17.83 -15.10
N ARG A 182 -0.92 17.67 -15.08
CA ARG A 182 -1.86 18.55 -15.78
C ARG A 182 -1.69 20.01 -15.37
N LYS A 183 -1.60 20.27 -14.06
CA LYS A 183 -1.40 21.61 -13.53
C LYS A 183 -0.06 22.20 -14.03
N ARG A 184 1.02 21.43 -13.93
CA ARG A 184 2.35 21.87 -14.37
C ARG A 184 2.40 22.18 -15.87
N LEU A 185 1.72 21.36 -16.70
CA LEU A 185 1.59 21.62 -18.14
C LEU A 185 0.77 22.89 -18.42
N ALA A 186 -0.33 23.09 -17.68
CA ALA A 186 -1.17 24.28 -17.82
C ALA A 186 -0.44 25.56 -17.40
N ASP A 187 0.42 25.48 -16.39
CA ASP A 187 1.24 26.61 -15.91
C ASP A 187 2.48 26.88 -16.81
N GLY A 188 2.64 26.14 -17.91
CA GLY A 188 3.79 26.28 -18.83
C GLY A 188 5.12 25.79 -18.25
N GLN A 189 5.08 25.02 -17.14
CA GLN A 189 6.25 24.49 -16.45
C GLN A 189 6.50 23.00 -16.77
N GLY A 190 6.01 22.53 -17.92
CA GLY A 190 6.17 21.16 -18.38
C GLY A 190 7.63 20.73 -18.46
N ARG A 191 7.93 19.53 -18.01
CA ARG A 191 9.26 18.90 -18.06
C ARG A 191 9.34 17.94 -19.24
N PRO A 192 10.54 17.64 -19.76
CA PRO A 192 10.70 16.57 -20.74
C PRO A 192 10.15 15.26 -20.17
N GLY A 193 9.23 14.62 -20.94
CA GLY A 193 8.58 13.38 -20.50
C GLY A 193 7.25 13.58 -19.75
N ASP A 194 6.88 14.79 -19.40
CA ASP A 194 5.57 15.07 -18.80
C ASP A 194 4.45 14.76 -19.80
N ARG A 195 3.66 13.77 -19.46
CA ARG A 195 2.40 13.43 -20.14
C ARG A 195 1.42 12.83 -19.15
N MET A 196 0.16 13.06 -19.36
CA MET A 196 -0.86 12.38 -18.58
C MET A 196 -0.85 10.89 -18.95
N LEU A 197 -0.83 10.04 -17.93
CA LEU A 197 -0.88 8.61 -18.09
C LEU A 197 -2.33 8.14 -18.20
N THR A 198 -2.57 7.18 -19.08
CA THR A 198 -3.84 6.44 -19.05
C THR A 198 -3.97 5.65 -17.74
N PRO A 199 -5.18 5.28 -17.33
CA PRO A 199 -5.36 4.47 -16.11
C PRO A 199 -4.52 3.19 -16.10
N ALA A 200 -4.41 2.52 -17.24
CA ALA A 200 -3.61 1.31 -17.37
C ALA A 200 -2.11 1.59 -17.18
N GLU A 201 -1.56 2.60 -17.85
CA GLU A 201 -0.15 3.00 -17.70
C GLU A 201 0.18 3.44 -16.28
N TYR A 202 -0.76 4.13 -15.62
CA TYR A 202 -0.58 4.59 -14.24
C TYR A 202 -0.46 3.41 -13.27
N ILE A 203 -1.37 2.43 -13.38
CA ILE A 203 -1.37 1.23 -12.54
C ILE A 203 -0.15 0.35 -12.85
N ASP A 204 0.23 0.25 -14.11
CA ASP A 204 1.44 -0.48 -14.52
C ASP A 204 2.71 0.13 -13.91
N ALA A 205 2.81 1.47 -13.92
CA ALA A 205 3.90 2.17 -13.25
C ALA A 205 3.94 1.89 -11.74
N GLU A 206 2.79 1.96 -11.04
CA GLU A 206 2.70 1.61 -9.62
C GLU A 206 3.15 0.17 -9.35
N ASN A 207 2.67 -0.79 -10.17
CA ASN A 207 3.03 -2.19 -10.02
C ASN A 207 4.52 -2.43 -10.29
N THR A 208 5.08 -1.74 -11.27
CA THR A 208 6.51 -1.81 -11.57
C THR A 208 7.34 -1.28 -10.41
N TYR A 209 6.96 -0.16 -9.80
CA TYR A 209 7.67 0.36 -8.61
C TYR A 209 7.57 -0.61 -7.44
N ARG A 210 6.39 -1.20 -7.18
CA ARG A 210 6.24 -2.24 -6.15
C ARG A 210 7.14 -3.45 -6.39
N THR A 211 7.21 -3.90 -7.64
CA THR A 211 8.09 -5.01 -8.01
C THR A 211 9.56 -4.68 -7.73
N ILE A 212 10.01 -3.47 -8.12
CA ILE A 212 11.39 -3.02 -7.85
C ILE A 212 11.70 -3.03 -6.34
N LEU A 213 10.75 -2.58 -5.50
CA LEU A 213 10.90 -2.57 -4.05
C LEU A 213 10.87 -4.00 -3.47
N ALA A 214 9.97 -4.85 -3.97
CA ALA A 214 9.86 -6.25 -3.54
C ALA A 214 11.10 -7.07 -3.91
N ASP A 215 11.66 -6.87 -5.10
CA ASP A 215 12.89 -7.53 -5.56
C ASP A 215 14.11 -7.21 -4.66
N ARG A 216 14.01 -6.16 -3.88
CA ARG A 216 15.04 -5.71 -2.93
C ARG A 216 14.64 -5.89 -1.48
N ASP A 217 13.59 -6.67 -1.19
CA ASP A 217 13.08 -6.94 0.16
C ASP A 217 12.86 -5.67 0.99
N MET A 218 12.42 -4.58 0.36
CA MET A 218 12.14 -3.33 1.07
C MET A 218 11.08 -3.56 2.16
N PRO A 219 11.18 -2.87 3.32
CA PRO A 219 10.31 -3.15 4.44
C PRO A 219 8.83 -2.89 4.12
N VAL A 220 7.95 -3.77 4.62
CA VAL A 220 6.50 -3.59 4.53
C VAL A 220 6.09 -2.27 5.19
N GLY A 221 5.21 -1.51 4.55
CA GLY A 221 4.83 -0.16 4.93
C GLY A 221 5.63 0.94 4.23
N PHE A 222 6.70 0.58 3.52
CA PHE A 222 7.50 1.51 2.73
C PHE A 222 7.02 1.49 1.27
N TYR A 223 6.31 2.53 0.82
CA TYR A 223 5.69 2.64 -0.49
C TYR A 223 4.67 1.52 -0.81
N ASP A 224 3.76 1.23 0.11
CA ASP A 224 2.76 0.17 -0.06
C ASP A 224 1.42 0.67 -0.63
N SER A 225 1.10 1.94 -0.44
CA SER A 225 -0.18 2.52 -0.88
C SER A 225 -0.09 3.16 -2.27
N PRO A 226 -1.20 3.25 -3.01
CA PRO A 226 -1.23 3.96 -4.28
C PRO A 226 -0.83 5.44 -4.19
N ASP A 227 -1.08 6.09 -3.06
CA ASP A 227 -0.71 7.50 -2.82
C ASP A 227 0.81 7.69 -2.70
N ASP A 228 1.54 6.66 -2.32
CA ASP A 228 2.98 6.72 -2.14
C ASP A 228 3.72 6.98 -3.45
N PHE A 229 3.21 6.45 -4.56
CA PHE A 229 3.80 6.63 -5.88
C PHE A 229 3.41 7.94 -6.56
N THR A 230 2.48 8.71 -5.99
CA THR A 230 2.03 9.98 -6.58
C THR A 230 3.18 10.93 -6.88
N ASN A 231 4.15 11.03 -5.97
CA ASN A 231 5.31 11.91 -6.17
C ASN A 231 6.27 11.39 -7.25
N LEU A 232 6.45 10.06 -7.34
CA LEU A 232 7.31 9.45 -8.35
C LEU A 232 6.71 9.66 -9.74
N ILE A 233 5.45 9.28 -9.94
CA ILE A 233 4.72 9.44 -11.20
C ILE A 233 4.57 10.93 -11.54
N GLY A 234 4.17 11.75 -10.57
CA GLY A 234 3.98 13.18 -10.74
C GLY A 234 5.26 13.94 -11.12
N ASN A 235 6.42 13.43 -10.75
CA ASN A 235 7.73 13.93 -11.18
C ASN A 235 8.27 13.23 -12.43
N SER A 236 7.47 12.37 -13.08
CA SER A 236 7.82 11.66 -14.31
C SER A 236 9.08 10.79 -14.16
N ILE A 237 9.30 10.23 -12.97
CA ILE A 237 10.43 9.35 -12.68
C ILE A 237 10.16 8.01 -13.38
N SER A 238 11.06 7.58 -14.25
CA SER A 238 10.93 6.29 -14.94
C SER A 238 11.21 5.10 -14.00
N ALA A 239 10.69 3.93 -14.34
CA ALA A 239 10.99 2.70 -13.61
C ALA A 239 12.51 2.40 -13.54
N SER A 240 13.24 2.67 -14.62
CA SER A 240 14.71 2.50 -14.66
C SER A 240 15.43 3.48 -13.74
N GLU A 241 14.99 4.72 -13.68
CA GLU A 241 15.52 5.73 -12.77
C GLU A 241 15.22 5.35 -11.32
N PHE A 242 13.98 4.94 -11.02
CA PHE A 242 13.61 4.51 -9.68
C PHE A 242 14.43 3.30 -9.23
N LYS A 243 14.59 2.30 -10.11
CA LYS A 243 15.46 1.15 -9.86
C LYS A 243 16.90 1.59 -9.56
N SER A 244 17.45 2.49 -10.36
CA SER A 244 18.80 3.02 -10.14
C SER A 244 18.94 3.73 -8.78
N ARG A 245 17.92 4.45 -8.33
CA ARG A 245 17.91 5.09 -6.99
C ARG A 245 17.92 4.05 -5.87
N VAL A 246 17.09 2.99 -6.01
CA VAL A 246 17.06 1.87 -5.07
C VAL A 246 18.40 1.14 -5.03
N ASP A 247 18.96 0.82 -6.20
CA ASP A 247 20.27 0.16 -6.31
C ASP A 247 21.36 1.03 -5.67
N THR A 248 21.36 2.35 -5.91
CA THR A 248 22.31 3.30 -5.31
C THR A 248 22.21 3.31 -3.78
N ALA A 249 21.01 3.20 -3.20
CA ALA A 249 20.85 3.12 -1.75
C ALA A 249 21.49 1.85 -1.17
N TYR A 250 21.36 0.71 -1.85
CA TYR A 250 22.03 -0.53 -1.47
C TYR A 250 23.54 -0.46 -1.67
N ASP A 251 24.00 0.10 -2.79
CA ASP A 251 25.44 0.27 -3.05
C ASP A 251 26.08 1.18 -2.01
N ALA A 252 25.40 2.24 -1.59
CA ALA A 252 25.90 3.10 -0.52
C ALA A 252 26.13 2.32 0.79
N LEU A 253 25.31 1.29 1.08
CA LEU A 253 25.53 0.41 2.23
C LEU A 253 26.69 -0.56 2.02
N ASN A 254 26.87 -1.07 0.80
CA ASN A 254 28.01 -1.95 0.47
C ASN A 254 29.36 -1.22 0.59
N PHE A 255 29.39 0.09 0.36
CA PHE A 255 30.56 0.93 0.56
C PHE A 255 30.65 1.54 1.97
N ALA A 256 29.62 1.37 2.79
CA ALA A 256 29.64 1.82 4.18
C ALA A 256 30.64 0.99 4.99
N ASP A 257 31.14 1.59 6.05
CA ASP A 257 32.02 0.90 6.99
C ASP A 257 31.27 -0.30 7.63
N GLU A 258 31.80 -1.51 7.45
CA GLU A 258 31.20 -2.75 7.95
C GLU A 258 30.95 -2.67 9.46
N SER A 259 31.79 -1.98 10.21
CA SER A 259 31.63 -1.82 11.65
C SER A 259 30.42 -0.93 12.00
N VAL A 260 30.09 0.05 11.16
CA VAL A 260 28.88 0.89 11.30
C VAL A 260 27.63 0.07 10.99
N VAL A 261 27.62 -0.67 9.88
CA VAL A 261 26.51 -1.55 9.49
C VAL A 261 26.25 -2.60 10.58
N THR A 262 27.32 -3.19 11.12
CA THR A 262 27.21 -4.16 12.22
C THR A 262 26.68 -3.51 13.51
N ALA A 263 27.13 -2.29 13.84
CA ALA A 263 26.62 -1.57 15.01
C ALA A 263 25.13 -1.21 14.86
N LEU A 264 24.68 -0.78 13.68
CA LEU A 264 23.25 -0.54 13.40
C LEU A 264 22.42 -1.80 13.58
N ARG A 265 22.93 -2.94 13.12
CA ARG A 265 22.25 -4.23 13.30
C ARG A 265 22.18 -4.65 14.76
N ASP A 266 23.30 -4.59 15.48
CA ASP A 266 23.43 -5.14 16.83
C ASP A 266 22.75 -4.27 17.89
N PHE A 267 22.83 -2.93 17.76
CA PHE A 267 22.26 -2.01 18.75
C PHE A 267 20.82 -1.60 18.43
N TYR A 268 20.47 -1.48 17.13
CA TYR A 268 19.20 -0.92 16.70
C TYR A 268 18.33 -1.93 15.92
N ASN A 269 18.80 -3.18 15.83
CA ASN A 269 18.09 -4.27 15.12
C ASN A 269 17.65 -3.90 13.68
N MET A 270 18.41 -3.05 13.01
CA MET A 270 18.15 -2.65 11.63
C MET A 270 18.75 -3.66 10.67
N ASN A 271 17.93 -4.18 9.75
CA ASN A 271 18.44 -5.00 8.65
C ASN A 271 18.92 -4.12 7.48
N THR A 272 19.51 -4.74 6.48
CA THR A 272 20.05 -4.04 5.30
C THR A 272 18.97 -3.27 4.54
N SER A 273 17.78 -3.86 4.41
CA SER A 273 16.64 -3.23 3.72
C SER A 273 16.08 -2.02 4.48
N ASP A 274 16.07 -2.08 5.81
CA ASP A 274 15.67 -0.94 6.66
C ASP A 274 16.62 0.25 6.47
N MET A 275 17.92 -0.03 6.43
CA MET A 275 18.95 0.99 6.19
C MET A 275 18.85 1.56 4.76
N ALA A 276 18.63 0.70 3.76
CA ALA A 276 18.45 1.13 2.37
C ALA A 276 17.18 1.98 2.20
N ALA A 277 16.07 1.60 2.82
CA ALA A 277 14.84 2.38 2.82
C ALA A 277 15.05 3.78 3.42
N TYR A 278 15.79 3.87 4.52
CA TYR A 278 16.11 5.15 5.14
C TYR A 278 17.00 6.03 4.23
N LEU A 279 17.97 5.44 3.54
CA LEU A 279 18.80 6.19 2.59
C LEU A 279 18.02 6.64 1.36
N LEU A 280 17.05 5.84 0.91
CA LEU A 280 16.24 6.14 -0.26
C LEU A 280 15.23 7.27 0.01
N ASP A 281 14.48 7.16 1.09
CA ASP A 281 13.51 8.17 1.52
C ASP A 281 13.34 8.16 3.04
N PRO A 282 14.12 8.99 3.76
CA PRO A 282 14.08 9.05 5.22
C PRO A 282 12.70 9.41 5.78
N ALA A 283 11.94 10.28 5.08
CA ALA A 283 10.64 10.73 5.55
C ALA A 283 9.58 9.62 5.53
N ARG A 284 9.71 8.68 4.59
CA ARG A 284 8.83 7.51 4.47
C ARG A 284 9.29 6.34 5.33
N ALA A 285 10.59 6.12 5.39
CA ALA A 285 11.14 5.00 6.16
C ALA A 285 10.96 5.19 7.66
N LEU A 286 11.09 6.42 8.16
CA LEU A 286 11.06 6.71 9.59
C LEU A 286 9.81 6.17 10.31
N PRO A 287 8.56 6.45 9.88
CA PRO A 287 7.37 5.93 10.56
C PRO A 287 7.30 4.39 10.56
N VAL A 288 7.80 3.74 9.49
CA VAL A 288 7.81 2.27 9.38
C VAL A 288 8.80 1.69 10.38
N LEU A 289 9.99 2.28 10.49
CA LEU A 289 11.03 1.83 11.42
C LEU A 289 10.62 2.08 12.87
N GLU A 290 10.01 3.22 13.17
CA GLU A 290 9.45 3.53 14.49
C GLU A 290 8.37 2.53 14.90
N GLY A 291 7.43 2.22 14.00
CA GLY A 291 6.38 1.24 14.25
C GLY A 291 6.92 -0.16 14.48
N ARG A 292 7.92 -0.60 13.74
CA ARG A 292 8.57 -1.91 13.90
C ARG A 292 9.38 -1.99 15.19
N GLN A 293 10.08 -0.95 15.56
CA GLN A 293 10.83 -0.87 16.81
C GLN A 293 9.89 -0.88 18.02
N ALA A 294 8.81 -0.13 17.97
CA ALA A 294 7.78 -0.12 19.01
C ALA A 294 7.15 -1.52 19.19
N ALA A 295 6.88 -2.23 18.09
CA ALA A 295 6.37 -3.59 18.11
C ALA A 295 7.38 -4.60 18.67
N ALA A 296 8.69 -4.43 18.39
CA ALA A 296 9.73 -5.33 18.80
C ALA A 296 10.19 -5.12 20.26
N ALA A 297 10.18 -3.87 20.73
CA ALA A 297 10.78 -3.48 22.01
C ALA A 297 9.77 -3.25 23.15
N GLY A 298 8.46 -3.22 22.86
CA GLY A 298 7.40 -3.03 23.87
C GLY A 298 7.46 -1.74 24.68
N ALA A 299 8.48 -0.90 24.52
CA ALA A 299 8.69 0.33 25.27
C ALA A 299 9.69 1.31 24.64
N TYR A 300 10.21 1.05 23.44
CA TYR A 300 11.16 1.97 22.83
C TYR A 300 10.41 2.99 21.98
N ASP A 301 10.19 4.16 22.54
CA ASP A 301 9.51 5.27 21.89
C ASP A 301 10.52 6.05 21.01
N MET A 302 10.63 5.71 19.76
CA MET A 302 11.39 6.46 18.76
C MET A 302 10.49 7.52 18.13
N ASN A 303 10.28 8.62 18.82
CA ASN A 303 9.25 9.61 18.46
C ASN A 303 9.65 10.60 17.37
N SER A 304 10.85 10.52 16.78
CA SER A 304 11.23 11.54 15.81
C SER A 304 12.35 11.12 14.84
N ARG A 305 12.32 11.76 13.66
CA ARG A 305 13.39 11.68 12.66
C ARG A 305 14.77 11.99 13.25
N THR A 306 14.81 12.93 14.22
CA THR A 306 16.02 13.31 14.94
C THR A 306 16.60 12.12 15.70
N GLU A 307 15.76 11.26 16.27
CA GLU A 307 16.21 10.09 17.01
C GLU A 307 16.89 9.06 16.11
N LEU A 308 16.35 8.77 14.95
CA LEU A 308 17.00 7.85 14.00
C LEU A 308 18.32 8.43 13.45
N GLN A 309 18.38 9.74 13.21
CA GLN A 309 19.63 10.41 12.85
C GLN A 309 20.67 10.31 13.98
N ARG A 310 20.22 10.46 15.24
CA ARG A 310 21.07 10.28 16.42
C ARG A 310 21.57 8.83 16.51
N MET A 311 20.70 7.84 16.31
CA MET A 311 21.07 6.43 16.32
C MET A 311 22.08 6.08 15.23
N TYR A 312 21.88 6.59 14.02
CA TYR A 312 22.83 6.40 12.93
C TYR A 312 24.19 6.99 13.26
N GLY A 313 24.22 8.18 13.85
CA GLY A 313 25.45 8.82 14.33
C GLY A 313 26.13 8.02 15.46
N THR A 314 25.35 7.53 16.43
CA THR A 314 25.88 6.69 17.53
C THR A 314 26.42 5.35 17.01
N ALA A 315 25.77 4.75 16.01
CA ALA A 315 26.26 3.53 15.36
C ALA A 315 27.59 3.75 14.64
N SER A 316 27.78 4.92 14.00
CA SER A 316 29.05 5.29 13.38
C SER A 316 30.17 5.39 14.42
N ILE A 317 29.91 6.02 15.56
CA ILE A 317 30.88 6.12 16.67
C ILE A 317 31.18 4.74 17.27
N ALA A 318 30.13 3.92 17.48
CA ALA A 318 30.32 2.54 17.94
C ALA A 318 31.15 1.72 16.95
N GLY A 319 30.96 1.94 15.63
CA GLY A 319 31.78 1.34 14.58
C GLY A 319 33.25 1.74 14.65
N MET A 320 33.54 3.01 14.94
CA MET A 320 34.94 3.46 15.18
C MET A 320 35.54 2.74 16.39
N GLY A 321 34.81 2.61 17.48
CA GLY A 321 35.23 1.86 18.66
C GLY A 321 35.55 0.40 18.36
N ARG A 322 34.70 -0.28 17.57
CA ARG A 322 34.92 -1.67 17.15
C ARG A 322 36.22 -1.85 16.36
N ARG A 323 36.55 -0.92 15.45
CA ARG A 323 37.79 -0.95 14.69
C ARG A 323 39.02 -0.86 15.58
N GLN A 324 38.90 -0.16 16.69
CA GLN A 324 39.98 -0.03 17.70
C GLN A 324 39.98 -1.17 18.74
N GLY A 325 39.10 -2.18 18.56
CA GLY A 325 38.94 -3.26 19.53
C GLY A 325 38.19 -2.84 20.80
N LEU A 326 37.56 -1.68 20.80
CA LEU A 326 36.82 -1.13 21.92
C LEU A 326 35.31 -1.22 21.66
N MET A 327 34.53 -1.45 22.71
CA MET A 327 33.07 -1.50 22.67
C MET A 327 32.54 -0.37 23.56
N PRO A 328 32.29 0.82 23.00
CA PRO A 328 31.88 1.98 23.79
C PRO A 328 30.53 1.80 24.48
N GLY A 329 29.67 0.97 23.93
CA GLY A 329 28.29 0.89 24.32
C GLY A 329 27.46 2.05 23.76
N GLU A 330 26.15 1.87 23.72
CA GLU A 330 25.22 2.86 23.16
C GLU A 330 25.24 4.18 23.92
N ASP A 331 25.28 4.13 25.25
CA ASP A 331 25.28 5.32 26.12
C ASP A 331 26.47 6.23 25.81
N LEU A 332 27.67 5.67 25.77
CA LEU A 332 28.88 6.46 25.48
C LEU A 332 28.87 6.98 24.05
N ALA A 333 28.43 6.19 23.09
CA ALA A 333 28.30 6.62 21.69
C ALA A 333 27.31 7.79 21.57
N GLY A 334 26.19 7.72 22.32
CA GLY A 334 25.19 8.80 22.40
C GLY A 334 25.76 10.09 23.02
N GLU A 335 26.53 9.97 24.11
CA GLU A 335 27.21 11.11 24.74
C GLU A 335 28.21 11.79 23.77
N ILE A 336 29.03 11.01 23.06
CA ILE A 336 29.98 11.51 22.06
C ILE A 336 29.24 12.21 20.93
N TYR A 337 28.20 11.56 20.36
CA TYR A 337 27.42 12.15 19.29
C TYR A 337 26.77 13.47 19.73
N GLY A 338 26.19 13.51 20.93
CA GLY A 338 25.58 14.71 21.49
C GLY A 338 26.56 15.86 21.77
N ALA A 339 27.81 15.55 22.04
CA ALA A 339 28.86 16.55 22.23
C ALA A 339 29.45 17.09 20.92
N GLY A 340 29.25 16.40 19.79
CA GLY A 340 29.56 16.87 18.44
C GLY A 340 31.06 16.97 18.11
N PRO A 341 31.99 16.12 18.64
CA PRO A 341 33.36 16.14 18.21
C PRO A 341 33.51 15.76 16.75
N THR A 342 34.58 16.18 16.11
CA THR A 342 34.89 15.79 14.74
C THR A 342 35.19 14.29 14.66
N LYS A 343 35.03 13.68 13.48
CA LYS A 343 35.42 12.30 13.22
C LYS A 343 36.88 12.05 13.62
N GLN A 344 37.78 12.95 13.25
CA GLN A 344 39.23 12.85 13.57
C GLN A 344 39.48 12.89 15.08
N GLN A 345 38.80 13.78 15.81
CA GLN A 345 38.94 13.84 17.29
C GLN A 345 38.46 12.54 17.93
N THR A 346 37.33 12.01 17.46
CA THR A 346 36.81 10.74 17.96
C THR A 346 37.72 9.57 17.66
N GLU A 347 38.22 9.45 16.43
CA GLU A 347 39.19 8.41 16.05
C GLU A 347 40.47 8.49 16.89
N THR A 348 41.00 9.71 17.11
CA THR A 348 42.20 9.93 17.95
C THR A 348 41.93 9.51 19.39
N ALA A 349 40.77 9.91 19.96
CA ALA A 349 40.44 9.54 21.34
C ALA A 349 40.30 8.02 21.53
N PHE A 350 39.68 7.33 20.59
CA PHE A 350 39.59 5.86 20.64
C PHE A 350 40.96 5.18 20.47
N SER A 351 41.80 5.70 19.59
CA SER A 351 43.17 5.17 19.40
C SER A 351 44.00 5.33 20.68
N GLN A 352 43.97 6.52 21.30
CA GLN A 352 44.66 6.79 22.57
C GLN A 352 44.10 5.95 23.71
N ALA A 353 42.77 5.83 23.79
CA ALA A 353 42.15 5.00 24.81
C ALA A 353 42.52 3.51 24.65
N ALA A 354 42.66 3.01 23.42
CA ALA A 354 43.11 1.63 23.16
C ALA A 354 44.54 1.40 23.65
N GLU A 355 45.43 2.38 23.48
CA GLU A 355 46.83 2.32 23.98
C GLU A 355 46.90 2.42 25.49
N ASP A 356 46.13 3.32 26.10
CA ASP A 356 46.25 3.64 27.54
C ASP A 356 45.43 2.70 28.43
N ALA A 357 44.32 2.10 27.93
CA ALA A 357 43.39 1.32 28.76
C ALA A 357 44.05 0.19 29.56
N PRO A 358 44.95 -0.63 29.00
CA PRO A 358 45.56 -1.73 29.77
C PRO A 358 46.33 -1.23 30.99
N ASP A 359 47.07 -0.11 30.87
CA ASP A 359 47.86 0.44 31.96
C ASP A 359 46.95 1.15 32.98
N VAL A 360 45.98 1.91 32.52
CA VAL A 360 45.04 2.63 33.39
C VAL A 360 44.16 1.65 34.19
N GLU A 361 43.67 0.58 33.58
CA GLU A 361 42.92 -0.46 34.29
C GLU A 361 43.77 -1.18 35.35
N ARG A 362 45.01 -1.49 35.03
CA ARG A 362 45.94 -2.10 35.98
C ARG A 362 46.23 -1.19 37.18
N LEU A 363 46.43 0.09 36.91
CA LEU A 363 46.66 1.10 37.97
C LEU A 363 45.37 1.34 38.77
N GLY A 364 44.21 1.36 38.12
CA GLY A 364 42.92 1.48 38.79
C GLY A 364 42.66 0.33 39.77
N LYS A 365 42.95 -0.90 39.37
CA LYS A 365 42.88 -2.08 40.25
C LYS A 365 43.90 -1.99 41.40
N LEU A 366 45.13 -1.56 41.13
CA LEU A 366 46.18 -1.45 42.13
C LEU A 366 45.89 -0.39 43.21
N TYR A 367 45.25 0.70 42.82
CA TYR A 367 44.94 1.83 43.71
C TYR A 367 43.53 1.86 44.24
N GLY A 368 42.71 0.85 43.93
CA GLY A 368 41.32 0.74 44.41
C GLY A 368 40.33 1.77 43.82
N GLU A 369 40.68 2.38 42.68
CA GLU A 369 39.85 3.31 41.96
C GLU A 369 39.67 2.81 40.52
N PRO A 370 38.71 1.93 40.23
CA PRO A 370 38.56 1.35 38.91
C PRO A 370 38.35 2.43 37.86
N MET A 371 38.98 2.25 36.72
CA MET A 371 38.89 3.13 35.57
C MET A 371 39.02 2.27 34.32
N ASP A 372 38.15 2.47 33.36
CA ASP A 372 38.09 1.73 32.11
C ASP A 372 38.34 2.63 30.89
N PHE A 373 38.34 2.04 29.69
CA PHE A 373 38.58 2.80 28.47
C PHE A 373 37.51 3.88 28.23
N LYS A 374 36.25 3.66 28.69
CA LYS A 374 35.18 4.66 28.55
C LYS A 374 35.50 5.92 29.36
N ASP A 375 36.09 5.76 30.54
CA ASP A 375 36.56 6.87 31.36
C ASP A 375 37.67 7.67 30.66
N ILE A 376 38.53 7.00 29.91
CA ILE A 376 39.61 7.64 29.14
C ILE A 376 39.00 8.43 27.96
N VAL A 377 38.14 7.81 27.19
CA VAL A 377 37.44 8.48 26.06
C VAL A 377 36.67 9.70 26.54
N ARG A 378 35.94 9.61 27.69
CA ARG A 378 35.25 10.76 28.28
C ARG A 378 36.20 11.89 28.66
N GLU A 379 37.40 11.57 29.19
CA GLU A 379 38.42 12.57 29.50
C GLU A 379 38.95 13.23 28.24
N ASP A 380 39.35 12.44 27.23
CA ASP A 380 40.01 12.94 26.04
C ASP A 380 39.05 13.78 25.16
N LEU A 381 37.76 13.44 25.11
CA LEU A 381 36.71 14.20 24.43
C LEU A 381 36.05 15.25 25.32
N ASN A 382 36.49 15.41 26.57
CA ASN A 382 35.91 16.35 27.53
C ASN A 382 34.38 16.20 27.74
N LEU A 383 33.90 14.96 27.76
CA LEU A 383 32.48 14.63 27.96
C LEU A 383 32.09 14.74 29.45
N ALA A 384 30.76 14.60 29.71
CA ALA A 384 30.24 14.55 31.06
C ALA A 384 30.96 13.43 31.89
N GLY A 385 31.52 13.76 33.03
CA GLY A 385 32.32 12.81 33.82
C GLY A 385 33.80 12.77 33.51
N GLY A 386 34.25 13.25 32.33
CA GLY A 386 35.68 13.27 31.96
C GLY A 386 36.58 13.99 32.94
N ALA A 387 36.10 15.09 33.54
CA ALA A 387 36.85 15.78 34.61
C ALA A 387 37.08 14.92 35.88
N ALA A 388 36.16 13.96 36.15
CA ALA A 388 36.31 13.00 37.25
C ALA A 388 37.40 11.96 36.91
N SER A 389 37.41 11.46 35.66
CA SER A 389 38.41 10.54 35.13
C SER A 389 39.81 11.17 35.15
N GLY A 390 39.94 12.41 34.70
CA GLY A 390 41.20 13.16 34.78
C GLY A 390 41.70 13.39 36.21
N ARG A 391 40.80 13.54 37.18
CA ARG A 391 41.21 13.58 38.61
C ARG A 391 41.73 12.22 39.06
N LYS A 392 41.13 11.09 38.66
CA LYS A 392 41.64 9.74 38.98
C LYS A 392 43.03 9.52 38.41
N ARG A 393 43.25 9.83 37.12
CA ARG A 393 44.57 9.73 36.46
C ARG A 393 45.62 10.56 37.19
N ARG A 394 45.31 11.79 37.56
CA ARG A 394 46.24 12.64 38.35
C ARG A 394 46.57 12.03 39.72
N LYS A 395 45.62 11.40 40.40
CA LYS A 395 45.84 10.69 41.65
C LYS A 395 46.77 9.48 41.43
N PHE A 396 46.58 8.71 40.35
CA PHE A 396 47.50 7.60 40.03
C PHE A 396 48.93 8.12 39.82
N ALA A 397 49.09 9.14 39.03
CA ALA A 397 50.41 9.77 38.80
C ALA A 397 51.05 10.28 40.10
N SER A 398 50.25 10.86 41.02
CA SER A 398 50.77 11.32 42.30
C SER A 398 51.17 10.19 43.23
N LYS A 399 50.37 9.10 43.28
CA LYS A 399 50.67 7.88 44.06
C LYS A 399 51.92 7.16 43.54
N GLU A 400 52.10 7.08 42.23
CA GLU A 400 53.29 6.54 41.61
C GLU A 400 54.52 7.39 41.95
N ARG A 401 54.47 8.72 41.77
CA ARG A 401 55.56 9.61 42.16
C ARG A 401 55.90 9.45 43.60
N ALA A 402 54.95 9.31 44.52
CA ALA A 402 55.18 9.11 45.93
C ALA A 402 55.86 7.77 46.23
N LYS A 403 55.56 6.70 45.47
CA LYS A 403 56.17 5.38 45.56
C LYS A 403 57.65 5.42 45.05
N PHE A 404 57.85 6.09 43.94
CA PHE A 404 59.19 6.10 43.28
C PHE A 404 60.08 7.28 43.68
N SER A 405 59.53 8.26 44.42
CA SER A 405 60.38 9.34 44.98
C SER A 405 61.38 8.90 46.04
N LYS A 406 61.20 7.67 46.59
CA LYS A 406 62.14 7.04 47.54
C LYS A 406 63.13 6.07 46.88
N GLN A 407 62.99 5.76 45.63
CA GLN A 407 63.89 4.92 44.83
C GLN A 407 64.22 5.65 43.54
N SER A 408 65.54 5.89 43.33
CA SER A 408 66.09 6.60 42.18
C SER A 408 65.36 6.38 40.83
N ALA A 409 64.94 7.45 40.29
CA ALA A 409 64.74 7.88 38.93
C ALA A 409 64.99 6.90 37.77
N VAL A 410 64.22 5.78 37.69
CA VAL A 410 64.07 5.05 36.42
C VAL A 410 62.62 4.66 36.30
N GLY A 411 61.87 5.30 35.40
CA GLY A 411 60.53 4.86 34.99
C GLY A 411 59.39 5.82 35.16
N ALA A 412 59.58 7.13 35.23
CA ALA A 412 58.51 8.12 35.38
C ALA A 412 57.94 8.62 34.05
N SER A 413 57.92 7.80 32.98
CA SER A 413 57.62 8.32 31.68
C SER A 413 56.23 7.93 31.11
N SER A 414 55.53 6.95 31.70
CA SER A 414 54.28 6.45 31.09
C SER A 414 53.00 7.23 31.43
N LEU A 415 53.07 8.16 32.42
CA LEU A 415 51.88 8.94 32.83
C LEU A 415 52.02 10.44 32.56
N ARG A 416 53.01 10.85 31.76
CA ARG A 416 53.03 12.24 31.31
C ARG A 416 51.94 12.47 30.30
N LYS A 417 50.90 13.22 30.71
CA LYS A 417 49.98 13.85 29.80
C LYS A 417 50.80 14.57 28.72
N ARG A 418 50.70 14.19 27.45
CA ARG A 418 51.08 15.04 26.34
C ARG A 418 50.18 16.28 26.38
N THR A 419 50.64 17.34 27.03
CA THR A 419 49.99 18.65 27.02
C THR A 419 50.75 19.59 26.11
N ASP A 420 51.11 19.20 24.96
CA ASP A 420 51.61 20.11 23.94
C ASP A 420 51.24 19.61 22.56
N VAL A 421 50.12 20.09 22.04
CA VAL A 421 49.93 20.73 20.74
C VAL A 421 48.60 21.45 20.76
#